data_475805d6781a71a6142b087c9f9fea51
#
_entry.id   475805d6781a71a6142b087c9f9fea51
#
_cell.length_a   1.000
_cell.length_b   1.000
_cell.length_c   1.000
_cell.angle_alpha   90.00
_cell.angle_beta   90.00
_cell.angle_gamma   90.00
#
_symmetry.space_group_name_H-M   'P 1'
#
loop_
_entity.id
_entity.type
_entity.pdbx_description
1 polymer ?
#
loop_
_entity_poly.entity_id
_entity_poly.type
_entity_poly.pdbx_seq_one_letter_code
_entity_poly.pdbx_strand_id
1 'polypeptide(L)'
;CRIWRLRIMGAYTTIDDPSAYFQTAIYEGTTSTRKTVTNDGNSDLQAGLFWFKNRDSTAPHVIADTNRGANNADGGYTIVSNTNSTATEIAEAKGIMTQTSNGFTVEEMTSAAGNVNTDSMVCWQWKGSGQGTGVGTDVTESGNNPGFKRQTNAAAGFSIMLYVGTGGVGTMAHGLNSAPSVIIVKSGSTTANWMVKHPSTTNNYDFLYLNTAGAPIANDGAWTQTDPTSTVFSIGAADAVNQDTKSFIAYVFAEVQGYSKFASYTGNGNANGRMVATGFQPAWIMIKQATNATGDGWHILDSKRDPKNVASQKQFADLATNDNAGTAIGIDILSNGFKVRATDGGLNADTKKYIYMAFAEHPFTTSTGIPTTAR
;
A
#
# COMPACT_ATOMS: atom_id res chain seq x y z
N CYS A 1 -12.79 -8.97 -52.91
CA CYS A 1 -13.32 -8.88 -51.56
C CYS A 1 -12.15 -8.76 -50.57
N ARG A 2 -11.82 -7.56 -50.06
CA ARG A 2 -10.78 -7.37 -49.05
C ARG A 2 -11.40 -7.73 -47.70
N ILE A 3 -11.01 -8.86 -47.11
CA ILE A 3 -11.34 -9.22 -45.74
C ILE A 3 -10.51 -8.30 -44.83
N TRP A 4 -11.16 -7.31 -44.23
CA TRP A 4 -10.59 -6.56 -43.11
C TRP A 4 -10.45 -7.52 -41.92
N ARG A 5 -9.24 -7.99 -41.66
CA ARG A 5 -8.97 -8.63 -40.37
C ARG A 5 -9.11 -7.55 -39.32
N LEU A 6 -10.20 -7.60 -38.57
CA LEU A 6 -10.29 -6.87 -37.30
C LEU A 6 -9.12 -7.34 -36.43
N ARG A 7 -8.10 -6.52 -36.26
CA ARG A 7 -7.17 -6.71 -35.19
C ARG A 7 -7.97 -6.43 -33.91
N ILE A 8 -8.34 -7.47 -33.18
CA ILE A 8 -8.78 -7.34 -31.82
C ILE A 8 -7.56 -6.81 -31.09
N MET A 9 -7.49 -5.50 -30.89
CA MET A 9 -6.55 -4.89 -29.95
C MET A 9 -7.00 -5.39 -28.59
N GLY A 10 -6.09 -6.02 -27.84
CA GLY A 10 -6.39 -6.40 -26.45
C GLY A 10 -6.90 -5.19 -25.67
N ALA A 11 -7.83 -5.43 -24.77
CA ALA A 11 -8.33 -4.38 -23.88
C ALA A 11 -7.16 -3.69 -23.16
N TYR A 12 -7.24 -2.36 -23.01
CA TYR A 12 -6.20 -1.58 -22.33
C TYR A 12 -6.03 -2.02 -20.87
N THR A 13 -7.13 -2.31 -20.19
CA THR A 13 -7.16 -2.79 -18.80
C THR A 13 -8.16 -3.93 -18.65
N THR A 14 -8.03 -4.68 -17.59
CA THR A 14 -9.03 -5.65 -17.11
C THR A 14 -9.88 -5.11 -15.97
N ILE A 15 -9.55 -3.89 -15.47
CA ILE A 15 -10.23 -3.22 -14.36
C ILE A 15 -10.77 -1.89 -14.88
N ASP A 16 -12.04 -1.86 -15.24
CA ASP A 16 -12.72 -0.64 -15.70
C ASP A 16 -13.13 0.27 -14.55
N ASP A 17 -13.42 -0.31 -13.39
CA ASP A 17 -13.76 0.41 -12.17
C ASP A 17 -12.77 0.08 -11.04
N PRO A 18 -11.71 0.89 -10.86
CA PRO A 18 -10.75 0.73 -9.78
C PRO A 18 -11.37 0.80 -8.39
N SER A 19 -12.52 1.50 -8.21
CA SER A 19 -13.17 1.63 -6.91
C SER A 19 -13.67 0.30 -6.33
N ALA A 20 -13.86 -0.72 -7.18
CA ALA A 20 -14.14 -2.07 -6.75
C ALA A 20 -12.96 -2.76 -6.01
N TYR A 21 -11.74 -2.18 -6.09
CA TYR A 21 -10.51 -2.79 -5.58
C TYR A 21 -9.70 -1.89 -4.66
N PHE A 22 -9.83 -0.57 -4.79
CA PHE A 22 -9.18 0.42 -3.93
C PHE A 22 -10.10 1.61 -3.71
N GLN A 23 -10.23 2.06 -2.46
CA GLN A 23 -10.89 3.33 -2.12
C GLN A 23 -10.21 4.05 -0.97
N THR A 24 -10.33 5.36 -0.97
CA THR A 24 -9.98 6.22 0.16
C THR A 24 -11.25 6.73 0.80
N ALA A 25 -11.46 6.43 2.08
CA ALA A 25 -12.55 6.99 2.88
C ALA A 25 -12.05 8.13 3.76
N ILE A 26 -12.75 9.26 3.74
CA ILE A 26 -12.56 10.38 4.67
C ILE A 26 -13.80 10.44 5.55
N TYR A 27 -13.60 10.57 6.85
CA TYR A 27 -14.70 10.67 7.80
C TYR A 27 -14.28 11.46 9.04
N GLU A 28 -15.25 12.00 9.74
CA GLU A 28 -15.08 12.63 11.05
C GLU A 28 -15.37 11.60 12.15
N GLY A 29 -14.53 11.53 13.16
CA GLY A 29 -14.74 10.69 14.33
C GLY A 29 -15.96 11.15 15.15
N THR A 30 -16.47 10.30 16.01
CA THR A 30 -17.66 10.55 16.83
C THR A 30 -17.41 10.26 18.31
N THR A 31 -18.27 10.82 19.18
CA THR A 31 -18.32 10.48 20.61
C THR A 31 -18.85 9.06 20.88
N SER A 32 -19.43 8.42 19.86
CA SER A 32 -19.90 7.04 19.96
C SER A 32 -18.71 6.09 20.02
N THR A 33 -18.89 5.00 20.77
CA THR A 33 -17.87 3.93 20.83
C THR A 33 -17.59 3.31 19.46
N ARG A 34 -18.55 3.42 18.52
CA ARG A 34 -18.46 2.82 17.19
C ARG A 34 -18.97 3.76 16.11
N LYS A 35 -18.25 3.84 15.00
CA LYS A 35 -18.63 4.56 13.79
C LYS A 35 -18.66 3.61 12.60
N THR A 36 -19.78 3.61 11.85
CA THR A 36 -19.84 2.96 10.53
C THR A 36 -19.48 3.97 9.45
N VAL A 37 -18.56 3.58 8.57
CA VAL A 37 -18.11 4.34 7.41
C VAL A 37 -18.49 3.56 6.16
N THR A 38 -19.30 4.17 5.30
CA THR A 38 -19.68 3.60 4.00
C THR A 38 -18.79 4.25 2.93
N ASN A 39 -18.22 3.44 2.07
CA ASN A 39 -17.46 3.91 0.92
C ASN A 39 -18.39 4.58 -0.10
N ASP A 40 -17.89 5.54 -0.86
CA ASP A 40 -18.64 6.35 -1.82
C ASP A 40 -18.12 6.24 -3.26
N GLY A 41 -17.30 5.23 -3.55
CA GLY A 41 -16.89 4.90 -4.92
C GLY A 41 -18.03 4.33 -5.77
N ASN A 42 -17.79 4.15 -7.07
CA ASN A 42 -18.80 3.62 -8.00
C ASN A 42 -19.22 2.19 -7.67
N SER A 43 -18.31 1.40 -7.11
CA SER A 43 -18.57 0.01 -6.69
C SER A 43 -18.44 -0.15 -5.19
N ASP A 44 -19.18 -1.08 -4.64
CA ASP A 44 -19.02 -1.52 -3.27
C ASP A 44 -17.65 -2.16 -3.06
N LEU A 45 -16.96 -1.74 -2.00
CA LEU A 45 -15.67 -2.28 -1.62
C LEU A 45 -15.72 -2.96 -0.24
N GLN A 46 -15.64 -4.27 -0.24
CA GLN A 46 -15.30 -5.06 0.94
C GLN A 46 -13.79 -5.26 0.99
N ALA A 47 -13.10 -4.41 1.74
CA ALA A 47 -11.63 -4.39 1.75
C ALA A 47 -11.03 -5.48 2.66
N GLY A 48 -9.83 -5.94 2.33
CA GLY A 48 -9.04 -6.88 3.15
C GLY A 48 -7.91 -6.20 3.92
N LEU A 49 -7.45 -5.06 3.46
CA LEU A 49 -6.41 -4.23 4.09
C LEU A 49 -6.95 -2.82 4.31
N PHE A 50 -6.70 -2.30 5.50
CA PHE A 50 -7.11 -0.97 5.96
C PHE A 50 -5.90 -0.26 6.55
N TRP A 51 -5.62 0.95 6.05
CA TRP A 51 -4.55 1.79 6.55
C TRP A 51 -5.15 3.11 7.05
N PHE A 52 -5.18 3.28 8.35
CA PHE A 52 -5.79 4.42 9.05
C PHE A 52 -4.77 5.49 9.40
N LYS A 53 -5.25 6.76 9.38
CA LYS A 53 -4.50 7.90 9.90
C LYS A 53 -5.44 8.99 10.39
N ASN A 54 -5.14 9.51 11.57
CA ASN A 54 -5.72 10.75 12.07
C ASN A 54 -5.07 11.93 11.33
N ARG A 55 -5.91 12.83 10.79
CA ARG A 55 -5.47 13.95 9.96
C ARG A 55 -5.23 15.22 10.76
N ASP A 56 -5.86 15.38 11.92
CA ASP A 56 -5.86 16.61 12.73
C ASP A 56 -4.85 16.54 13.87
N SER A 57 -4.53 15.36 14.34
CA SER A 57 -3.62 15.16 15.48
C SER A 57 -2.40 14.33 15.15
N THR A 58 -1.36 14.47 15.98
CA THR A 58 -0.17 13.64 15.93
C THR A 58 -0.50 12.25 16.47
N ALA A 59 -0.80 11.33 15.57
CA ALA A 59 -1.11 9.94 15.88
C ALA A 59 -0.40 9.02 14.87
N PRO A 60 0.07 7.84 15.29
CA PRO A 60 0.70 6.89 14.38
C PRO A 60 -0.27 6.43 13.28
N HIS A 61 0.29 5.99 12.17
CA HIS A 61 -0.45 5.22 11.19
C HIS A 61 -0.76 3.83 11.73
N VAL A 62 -1.94 3.32 11.46
CA VAL A 62 -2.37 1.99 11.90
C VAL A 62 -2.82 1.17 10.70
N ILE A 63 -2.31 -0.05 10.61
CA ILE A 63 -2.66 -1.00 9.55
C ILE A 63 -3.38 -2.19 10.18
N ALA A 64 -4.57 -2.49 9.68
CA ALA A 64 -5.36 -3.65 10.03
C ALA A 64 -5.68 -4.46 8.77
N ASP A 65 -5.78 -5.77 8.90
CA ASP A 65 -6.18 -6.64 7.79
C ASP A 65 -7.03 -7.82 8.26
N THR A 66 -7.82 -8.36 7.33
CA THR A 66 -8.75 -9.46 7.61
C THR A 66 -8.05 -10.81 7.79
N ASN A 67 -6.79 -10.95 7.36
CA ASN A 67 -6.03 -12.19 7.53
C ASN A 67 -5.54 -12.39 8.97
N ARG A 68 -5.31 -11.28 9.70
CA ARG A 68 -4.97 -11.29 11.14
C ARG A 68 -6.19 -11.22 12.05
N GLY A 69 -7.40 -11.24 11.52
CA GLY A 69 -8.62 -11.28 12.31
C GLY A 69 -9.26 -9.91 12.58
N ALA A 70 -9.07 -8.93 11.71
CA ALA A 70 -9.72 -7.61 11.80
C ALA A 70 -11.27 -7.63 11.77
N ASN A 71 -11.87 -8.81 11.69
CA ASN A 71 -13.33 -9.00 11.73
C ASN A 71 -13.84 -9.57 13.05
N ASN A 72 -13.05 -9.62 14.10
CA ASN A 72 -13.51 -10.14 15.38
C ASN A 72 -14.27 -9.06 16.16
N ALA A 73 -15.49 -9.41 16.58
CA ALA A 73 -16.32 -8.57 17.46
C ALA A 73 -15.65 -8.29 18.81
N ASP A 74 -14.64 -9.09 19.18
CA ASP A 74 -13.95 -9.07 20.48
C ASP A 74 -12.54 -8.45 20.43
N GLY A 75 -12.17 -7.80 19.32
CA GLY A 75 -10.86 -7.18 19.12
C GLY A 75 -10.15 -7.72 17.88
N GLY A 76 -9.49 -6.84 17.13
CA GLY A 76 -8.65 -7.18 16.00
C GLY A 76 -7.20 -6.84 16.30
N TYR A 77 -6.30 -7.22 15.41
CA TYR A 77 -4.89 -6.91 15.52
C TYR A 77 -4.53 -5.75 14.60
N THR A 78 -3.84 -4.77 15.14
CA THR A 78 -3.28 -3.65 14.36
C THR A 78 -1.77 -3.62 14.45
N ILE A 79 -1.13 -3.02 13.46
CA ILE A 79 0.29 -2.74 13.48
C ILE A 79 0.51 -1.28 13.14
N VAL A 80 1.35 -0.61 13.92
CA VAL A 80 1.74 0.78 13.70
C VAL A 80 2.84 0.84 12.65
N SER A 81 2.66 1.62 11.57
CA SER A 81 3.61 1.67 10.46
C SER A 81 4.83 2.54 10.72
N ASN A 82 4.69 3.60 11.50
CA ASN A 82 5.74 4.61 11.72
C ASN A 82 6.64 4.33 12.94
N THR A 83 6.71 3.12 13.42
CA THR A 83 7.59 2.74 14.53
C THR A 83 8.22 1.37 14.28
N ASN A 84 9.49 1.25 14.68
CA ASN A 84 10.21 -0.02 14.70
C ASN A 84 10.05 -0.77 16.02
N SER A 85 9.29 -0.16 16.98
CA SER A 85 9.03 -0.89 18.22
C SER A 85 8.44 -2.25 17.88
N THR A 86 8.56 -3.18 18.80
CA THR A 86 7.71 -4.36 18.81
C THR A 86 6.29 -3.85 18.73
N ALA A 87 5.87 -3.53 17.56
CA ALA A 87 4.49 -3.68 17.31
C ALA A 87 4.29 -5.19 17.23
N THR A 88 4.40 -5.86 18.36
CA THR A 88 3.48 -6.92 18.65
C THR A 88 2.15 -6.39 18.19
N GLU A 89 1.46 -7.13 17.37
CA GLU A 89 0.06 -6.91 17.09
C GLU A 89 -0.55 -6.30 18.35
N ILE A 90 -0.95 -5.05 18.28
CA ILE A 90 -1.60 -4.40 19.42
C ILE A 90 -2.96 -5.09 19.45
N ALA A 91 -3.15 -5.99 20.39
CA ALA A 91 -4.45 -6.53 20.71
C ALA A 91 -5.27 -5.36 21.27
N GLU A 92 -6.12 -4.80 20.44
CA GLU A 92 -7.02 -3.74 20.85
C GLU A 92 -8.12 -4.37 21.69
N ALA A 93 -8.30 -3.85 22.89
CA ALA A 93 -9.28 -4.36 23.84
C ALA A 93 -10.74 -4.15 23.43
N LYS A 94 -10.99 -3.43 22.34
CA LYS A 94 -12.30 -3.16 21.76
C LYS A 94 -12.25 -3.53 20.28
N GLY A 95 -13.33 -4.07 19.72
CA GLY A 95 -13.42 -4.43 18.29
C GLY A 95 -13.10 -3.26 17.38
N ILE A 96 -11.86 -3.18 16.90
CA ILE A 96 -11.30 -2.02 16.25
C ILE A 96 -11.97 -1.73 14.95
N MET A 97 -12.25 -2.78 14.21
CA MET A 97 -12.74 -2.67 12.86
C MET A 97 -13.51 -3.94 12.49
N THR A 98 -14.69 -3.74 11.97
CA THR A 98 -15.47 -4.79 11.32
C THR A 98 -15.66 -4.40 9.87
N GLN A 99 -15.22 -5.25 8.95
CA GLN A 99 -15.47 -5.11 7.54
C GLN A 99 -16.99 -5.18 7.26
N THR A 100 -17.49 -4.29 6.40
CA THR A 100 -18.86 -4.37 5.87
C THR A 100 -18.83 -4.72 4.38
N SER A 101 -19.99 -4.93 3.77
CA SER A 101 -20.07 -5.17 2.31
C SER A 101 -19.53 -3.97 1.51
N ASN A 102 -19.67 -2.75 2.04
CA ASN A 102 -19.17 -1.52 1.42
C ASN A 102 -18.62 -0.58 2.48
N GLY A 103 -17.38 -0.82 2.93
CA GLY A 103 -16.71 -0.01 3.95
C GLY A 103 -16.40 -0.78 5.23
N PHE A 104 -16.53 -0.13 6.38
CA PHE A 104 -16.13 -0.68 7.67
C PHE A 104 -16.86 -0.01 8.83
N THR A 105 -16.85 -0.69 9.97
CA THR A 105 -17.17 -0.10 11.28
C THR A 105 -15.89 -0.01 12.08
N VAL A 106 -15.63 1.12 12.72
CA VAL A 106 -14.40 1.39 13.49
C VAL A 106 -14.74 1.93 14.86
N GLU A 107 -13.96 1.52 15.85
CA GLU A 107 -13.99 2.03 17.22
C GLU A 107 -12.78 2.95 17.49
N GLU A 108 -12.74 3.58 18.66
CA GLU A 108 -11.56 4.30 19.12
C GLU A 108 -10.40 3.31 19.28
N MET A 109 -9.31 3.56 18.58
CA MET A 109 -8.08 2.77 18.71
C MET A 109 -7.17 3.36 19.79
N THR A 110 -6.42 2.52 20.48
CA THR A 110 -5.41 2.96 21.49
C THR A 110 -4.43 3.98 20.91
N SER A 111 -4.15 3.87 19.62
CA SER A 111 -3.28 4.78 18.86
C SER A 111 -3.95 6.08 18.41
N ALA A 112 -5.22 6.33 18.75
CA ALA A 112 -6.02 7.48 18.28
C ALA A 112 -6.13 7.57 16.73
N ALA A 113 -6.05 6.46 16.03
CA ALA A 113 -6.04 6.42 14.56
C ALA A 113 -7.38 6.02 13.92
N GLY A 114 -8.36 5.56 14.70
CA GLY A 114 -9.61 5.00 14.17
C GLY A 114 -10.83 5.88 14.30
N ASN A 115 -11.26 6.17 15.51
CA ASN A 115 -12.48 6.94 15.79
C ASN A 115 -12.24 7.89 16.96
N VAL A 116 -11.64 9.04 16.70
CA VAL A 116 -11.43 10.10 17.69
C VAL A 116 -12.47 11.19 17.47
N ASN A 117 -13.16 11.57 18.52
CA ASN A 117 -14.25 12.54 18.44
C ASN A 117 -13.81 13.85 17.79
N THR A 118 -14.57 14.29 16.79
CA THR A 118 -14.36 15.52 15.99
C THR A 118 -13.10 15.57 15.15
N ASP A 119 -12.20 14.58 15.24
CA ASP A 119 -11.01 14.56 14.39
C ASP A 119 -11.36 14.03 12.98
N SER A 120 -10.77 14.67 11.99
CA SER A 120 -10.83 14.20 10.60
C SER A 120 -9.91 12.99 10.45
N MET A 121 -10.45 11.94 9.85
CA MET A 121 -9.77 10.66 9.65
C MET A 121 -9.65 10.33 8.17
N VAL A 122 -8.67 9.54 7.81
CA VAL A 122 -8.56 8.89 6.50
C VAL A 122 -8.30 7.41 6.67
N CYS A 123 -8.90 6.61 5.78
CA CYS A 123 -8.62 5.19 5.64
C CYS A 123 -8.41 4.85 4.17
N TRP A 124 -7.25 4.33 3.82
CA TRP A 124 -6.96 3.75 2.52
C TRP A 124 -7.23 2.26 2.58
N GLN A 125 -7.94 1.74 1.57
CA GLN A 125 -8.52 0.40 1.60
C GLN A 125 -8.19 -0.37 0.33
N TRP A 126 -7.72 -1.61 0.46
CA TRP A 126 -7.43 -2.52 -0.65
C TRP A 126 -8.25 -3.80 -0.52
N LYS A 127 -8.83 -4.25 -1.62
CA LYS A 127 -9.60 -5.48 -1.68
C LYS A 127 -8.71 -6.71 -1.55
N GLY A 128 -8.92 -7.48 -0.49
CA GLY A 128 -8.38 -8.82 -0.33
C GLY A 128 -9.16 -9.86 -1.17
N SER A 129 -9.33 -11.07 -0.65
CA SER A 129 -10.10 -12.13 -1.33
C SER A 129 -11.62 -11.92 -1.33
N GLY A 130 -12.11 -10.85 -0.69
CA GLY A 130 -13.53 -10.46 -0.74
C GLY A 130 -14.49 -11.29 0.10
N GLN A 131 -14.04 -12.28 0.84
CA GLN A 131 -14.86 -13.03 1.78
C GLN A 131 -14.37 -12.79 3.20
N GLY A 132 -15.15 -12.03 3.95
CA GLY A 132 -14.79 -11.61 5.30
C GLY A 132 -14.90 -12.74 6.30
N THR A 133 -13.89 -13.51 6.48
CA THR A 133 -13.70 -14.33 7.70
C THR A 133 -12.32 -14.99 7.65
N GLY A 134 -11.23 -14.26 7.77
CA GLY A 134 -9.93 -14.86 8.13
C GLY A 134 -9.47 -16.15 7.41
N VAL A 135 -10.13 -16.54 6.34
CA VAL A 135 -9.90 -17.81 5.65
C VAL A 135 -8.87 -17.57 4.55
N GLY A 136 -7.60 -17.48 4.96
CA GLY A 136 -6.51 -17.66 4.02
C GLY A 136 -6.38 -19.13 3.62
N THR A 137 -5.76 -19.40 2.47
CA THR A 137 -5.36 -20.75 2.11
C THR A 137 -4.20 -21.14 3.02
N ASP A 138 -4.36 -22.20 3.79
CA ASP A 138 -3.27 -22.70 4.62
C ASP A 138 -2.29 -23.52 3.75
N VAL A 139 -1.04 -23.13 3.79
CA VAL A 139 0.06 -23.88 3.16
C VAL A 139 0.99 -24.35 4.28
N THR A 140 1.24 -25.66 4.32
CA THR A 140 2.10 -26.26 5.32
C THR A 140 3.57 -25.90 5.05
N GLU A 141 4.33 -25.65 6.11
CA GLU A 141 5.78 -25.48 6.05
C GLU A 141 6.46 -26.70 5.41
N SER A 142 7.46 -26.44 4.59
CA SER A 142 8.25 -27.50 3.93
C SER A 142 9.72 -27.10 3.83
N GLY A 143 10.56 -27.71 4.67
CA GLY A 143 11.97 -27.32 4.81
C GLY A 143 12.10 -25.85 5.22
N ASN A 144 12.84 -25.06 4.43
CA ASN A 144 12.99 -23.63 4.68
C ASN A 144 11.86 -22.76 4.09
N ASN A 145 10.86 -23.36 3.43
CA ASN A 145 9.71 -22.62 2.90
C ASN A 145 8.69 -22.43 4.02
N PRO A 146 8.42 -21.19 4.44
CA PRO A 146 7.47 -20.92 5.51
C PRO A 146 6.08 -21.46 5.22
N GLY A 147 5.41 -22.00 6.24
CA GLY A 147 3.97 -22.22 6.23
C GLY A 147 3.23 -20.89 6.33
N PHE A 148 2.11 -20.72 5.59
CA PHE A 148 1.38 -19.47 5.58
C PHE A 148 -0.12 -19.59 5.35
N LYS A 149 -0.86 -18.60 5.82
CA LYS A 149 -2.24 -18.28 5.43
C LYS A 149 -2.23 -17.13 4.45
N ARG A 150 -3.08 -17.18 3.42
CA ARG A 150 -3.07 -16.20 2.35
C ARG A 150 -4.49 -15.80 1.95
N GLN A 151 -4.68 -14.49 1.78
CA GLN A 151 -5.82 -13.93 1.07
C GLN A 151 -5.30 -13.28 -0.21
N THR A 152 -5.84 -13.67 -1.36
CA THR A 152 -5.35 -13.22 -2.66
C THR A 152 -6.48 -12.68 -3.51
N ASN A 153 -6.30 -11.47 -4.04
CA ASN A 153 -7.07 -10.91 -5.14
C ASN A 153 -6.15 -10.81 -6.37
N ALA A 154 -6.10 -11.87 -7.15
CA ALA A 154 -5.21 -11.94 -8.32
C ALA A 154 -5.60 -10.91 -9.41
N ALA A 155 -6.88 -10.54 -9.52
CA ALA A 155 -7.33 -9.51 -10.47
C ALA A 155 -6.77 -8.13 -10.13
N ALA A 156 -6.71 -7.78 -8.84
CA ALA A 156 -6.12 -6.53 -8.34
C ALA A 156 -4.60 -6.60 -8.13
N GLY A 157 -3.98 -7.77 -8.36
CA GLY A 157 -2.56 -7.96 -8.10
C GLY A 157 -2.18 -7.83 -6.62
N PHE A 158 -3.04 -8.23 -5.68
CA PHE A 158 -2.80 -8.03 -4.26
C PHE A 158 -2.97 -9.32 -3.45
N SER A 159 -2.03 -9.57 -2.52
CA SER A 159 -2.08 -10.70 -1.59
C SER A 159 -1.64 -10.27 -0.18
N ILE A 160 -2.33 -10.79 0.83
CA ILE A 160 -2.00 -10.65 2.25
C ILE A 160 -1.57 -12.03 2.74
N MET A 161 -0.38 -12.15 3.33
CA MET A 161 0.19 -13.43 3.75
C MET A 161 0.61 -13.35 5.22
N LEU A 162 0.02 -14.19 6.07
CA LEU A 162 0.44 -14.40 7.45
C LEU A 162 1.26 -15.67 7.52
N TYR A 163 2.50 -15.62 7.97
CA TYR A 163 3.41 -16.77 7.99
C TYR A 163 4.26 -16.85 9.26
N VAL A 164 4.83 -18.02 9.49
CA VAL A 164 5.82 -18.26 10.55
C VAL A 164 7.18 -18.43 9.90
N GLY A 165 8.16 -17.69 10.38
CA GLY A 165 9.53 -17.75 9.88
C GLY A 165 10.22 -19.08 10.18
N THR A 166 11.16 -19.47 9.32
CA THR A 166 11.94 -20.71 9.40
C THR A 166 13.43 -20.48 9.67
N GLY A 167 13.88 -19.23 9.68
CA GLY A 167 15.29 -18.86 9.84
C GLY A 167 16.18 -19.17 8.65
N GLY A 168 15.65 -19.82 7.61
CA GLY A 168 16.40 -20.25 6.41
C GLY A 168 15.94 -19.55 5.14
N VAL A 169 16.77 -19.56 4.09
CA VAL A 169 16.38 -19.09 2.77
C VAL A 169 15.31 -20.02 2.19
N GLY A 170 14.17 -19.45 1.82
CA GLY A 170 13.04 -20.20 1.30
C GLY A 170 12.25 -19.44 0.25
N THR A 171 11.11 -20.00 -0.17
CA THR A 171 10.17 -19.39 -1.10
C THR A 171 8.75 -19.45 -0.57
N MET A 172 7.92 -18.48 -0.96
CA MET A 172 6.49 -18.47 -0.66
C MET A 172 5.66 -18.21 -1.91
N ALA A 173 4.57 -18.99 -2.06
CA ALA A 173 3.64 -18.85 -3.18
C ALA A 173 2.63 -17.73 -2.90
N HIS A 174 2.71 -16.63 -3.64
CA HIS A 174 1.89 -15.43 -3.41
C HIS A 174 0.49 -15.49 -4.03
N GLY A 175 0.21 -16.41 -4.96
CA GLY A 175 -1.10 -16.61 -5.59
C GLY A 175 -1.51 -15.56 -6.61
N LEU A 176 -0.65 -14.63 -6.98
CA LEU A 176 -0.88 -13.65 -8.03
C LEU A 176 -0.61 -14.28 -9.41
N ASN A 177 -1.16 -13.69 -10.46
CA ASN A 177 -0.96 -14.17 -11.84
C ASN A 177 0.32 -13.64 -12.50
N SER A 178 1.01 -12.71 -11.83
CA SER A 178 2.25 -12.06 -12.29
C SER A 178 3.24 -11.92 -11.14
N ALA A 179 4.51 -11.73 -11.48
CA ALA A 179 5.56 -11.52 -10.48
C ALA A 179 5.25 -10.28 -9.63
N PRO A 180 5.33 -10.37 -8.28
CA PRO A 180 5.16 -9.21 -7.44
C PRO A 180 6.26 -8.18 -7.66
N SER A 181 5.86 -6.92 -7.68
CA SER A 181 6.75 -5.78 -7.79
C SER A 181 7.12 -5.21 -6.43
N VAL A 182 6.15 -5.09 -5.52
CA VAL A 182 6.37 -4.58 -4.17
C VAL A 182 5.98 -5.62 -3.14
N ILE A 183 6.86 -5.81 -2.14
CA ILE A 183 6.60 -6.69 -1.01
C ILE A 183 6.91 -5.90 0.25
N ILE A 184 5.95 -5.83 1.17
CA ILE A 184 6.11 -5.16 2.46
C ILE A 184 5.94 -6.22 3.55
N VAL A 185 6.97 -6.40 4.38
CA VAL A 185 6.96 -7.40 5.46
C VAL A 185 7.13 -6.73 6.81
N LYS A 186 6.39 -7.21 7.80
CA LYS A 186 6.52 -6.82 9.20
C LYS A 186 6.48 -8.05 10.11
N SER A 187 7.39 -8.10 11.08
CA SER A 187 7.27 -9.05 12.18
C SER A 187 6.11 -8.65 13.11
N GLY A 188 5.24 -9.60 13.41
CA GLY A 188 4.19 -9.46 14.42
C GLY A 188 4.64 -9.85 15.83
N SER A 189 5.81 -10.49 15.99
CA SER A 189 6.25 -11.08 17.25
C SER A 189 7.52 -10.45 17.82
N THR A 190 8.28 -9.69 17.03
CA THR A 190 9.57 -9.14 17.44
C THR A 190 9.73 -7.70 16.99
N THR A 191 10.59 -6.96 17.71
CA THR A 191 10.99 -5.61 17.29
C THR A 191 11.76 -5.71 15.98
N ALA A 192 11.19 -5.19 14.90
CA ALA A 192 11.81 -5.14 13.59
C ALA A 192 11.27 -3.97 12.78
N ASN A 193 12.06 -3.46 11.86
CA ASN A 193 11.59 -2.49 10.89
C ASN A 193 10.60 -3.12 9.90
N TRP A 194 9.80 -2.30 9.27
CA TRP A 194 8.98 -2.67 8.13
C TRP A 194 9.85 -2.79 6.89
N MET A 195 10.04 -4.00 6.39
CA MET A 195 10.92 -4.28 5.26
C MET A 195 10.17 -4.10 3.94
N VAL A 196 10.71 -3.29 3.04
CA VAL A 196 10.09 -3.02 1.73
C VAL A 196 11.03 -3.43 0.60
N LYS A 197 10.57 -4.34 -0.29
CA LYS A 197 11.14 -4.58 -1.61
C LYS A 197 10.44 -3.72 -2.62
N HIS A 198 11.20 -3.08 -3.53
CA HIS A 198 10.64 -2.28 -4.62
C HIS A 198 11.41 -2.53 -5.92
N PRO A 199 10.75 -2.65 -7.10
CA PRO A 199 11.39 -3.08 -8.36
C PRO A 199 12.38 -2.05 -8.91
N SER A 200 12.30 -0.80 -8.46
CA SER A 200 13.16 0.28 -8.95
C SER A 200 14.31 0.63 -8.00
N THR A 201 14.65 -0.20 -7.04
CA THR A 201 15.93 -0.10 -6.30
C THR A 201 17.11 -0.43 -7.22
N THR A 202 18.35 -0.24 -6.76
CA THR A 202 19.53 -0.46 -7.61
C THR A 202 19.75 -1.95 -7.86
N ASN A 203 19.61 -2.77 -6.81
CA ASN A 203 19.73 -4.22 -6.89
C ASN A 203 18.39 -4.86 -6.57
N ASN A 204 18.13 -6.05 -7.11
CA ASN A 204 16.90 -6.78 -6.88
C ASN A 204 16.75 -7.32 -5.45
N TYR A 205 17.79 -7.24 -4.65
CA TYR A 205 17.80 -7.63 -3.23
C TYR A 205 17.85 -6.42 -2.27
N ASP A 206 17.94 -5.20 -2.77
CA ASP A 206 17.87 -4.00 -1.94
C ASP A 206 16.54 -3.92 -1.19
N PHE A 207 16.58 -3.39 0.01
CA PHE A 207 15.38 -3.08 0.78
C PHE A 207 15.38 -1.67 1.33
N LEU A 208 14.20 -1.17 1.64
CA LEU A 208 13.97 0.06 2.40
C LEU A 208 13.21 -0.28 3.67
N TYR A 209 13.21 0.68 4.61
CA TYR A 209 12.32 0.64 5.75
C TYR A 209 11.14 1.59 5.54
N LEU A 210 9.89 1.09 5.65
CA LEU A 210 8.70 1.93 5.54
C LEU A 210 8.59 2.92 6.72
N ASN A 211 9.14 2.57 7.87
CA ASN A 211 9.10 3.33 9.11
C ASN A 211 10.31 4.25 9.33
N THR A 212 11.10 4.51 8.31
CA THR A 212 12.24 5.44 8.37
C THR A 212 12.45 6.20 7.07
N ALA A 213 13.13 7.34 7.18
CA ALA A 213 13.52 8.14 6.01
C ALA A 213 14.77 7.62 5.27
N GLY A 214 15.36 6.50 5.69
CA GLY A 214 16.62 5.97 5.15
C GLY A 214 16.60 5.66 3.65
N ALA A 215 17.79 5.65 3.03
CA ALA A 215 18.01 5.20 1.67
C ALA A 215 17.87 3.67 1.55
N PRO A 216 17.76 3.13 0.31
CA PRO A 216 17.85 1.69 0.10
C PRO A 216 19.14 1.10 0.65
N ILE A 217 19.05 -0.07 1.24
CA ILE A 217 20.14 -0.83 1.84
C ILE A 217 20.43 -2.03 0.96
N ALA A 218 21.68 -2.12 0.48
CA ALA A 218 22.14 -3.25 -0.32
C ALA A 218 22.54 -4.41 0.61
N ASN A 219 21.61 -5.33 0.85
CA ASN A 219 21.86 -6.51 1.65
C ASN A 219 20.86 -7.62 1.26
N ASP A 220 21.37 -8.77 0.86
CA ASP A 220 20.58 -9.91 0.36
C ASP A 220 19.96 -10.79 1.45
N GLY A 221 20.19 -10.47 2.71
CA GLY A 221 19.63 -11.21 3.84
C GLY A 221 18.10 -11.22 3.91
N ALA A 222 17.43 -10.18 3.37
CA ALA A 222 15.97 -10.09 3.38
C ALA A 222 15.33 -10.77 2.15
N TRP A 223 15.83 -10.49 0.93
CA TRP A 223 15.14 -10.86 -0.33
C TRP A 223 15.90 -11.83 -1.21
N THR A 224 17.13 -12.19 -0.87
CA THR A 224 18.04 -12.92 -1.75
C THR A 224 18.33 -12.18 -3.07
N GLN A 225 19.19 -12.73 -3.92
CA GLN A 225 19.50 -12.15 -5.25
C GLN A 225 18.59 -12.72 -6.36
N THR A 226 17.45 -13.32 -5.97
CA THR A 226 16.52 -13.95 -6.91
C THR A 226 15.30 -13.07 -7.11
N ASP A 227 14.97 -12.76 -8.35
CA ASP A 227 13.74 -12.02 -8.68
C ASP A 227 12.50 -12.86 -8.38
N PRO A 228 11.39 -12.24 -7.95
CA PRO A 228 10.11 -12.89 -7.88
C PRO A 228 9.68 -13.45 -9.24
N THR A 229 9.00 -14.58 -9.22
CA THR A 229 8.36 -15.18 -10.40
C THR A 229 6.85 -14.93 -10.41
N SER A 230 6.14 -15.43 -11.40
CA SER A 230 4.67 -15.40 -11.42
C SER A 230 4.01 -16.29 -10.36
N THR A 231 4.78 -17.12 -9.66
CA THR A 231 4.24 -18.11 -8.71
C THR A 231 4.78 -17.93 -7.29
N VAL A 232 6.05 -17.58 -7.14
CA VAL A 232 6.73 -17.47 -5.84
C VAL A 232 7.62 -16.23 -5.75
N PHE A 233 7.88 -15.78 -4.55
CA PHE A 233 9.00 -14.90 -4.24
C PHE A 233 9.93 -15.57 -3.21
N SER A 234 11.20 -15.20 -3.25
CA SER A 234 12.20 -15.69 -2.30
C SER A 234 12.19 -14.84 -1.04
N ILE A 235 12.39 -15.49 0.12
CA ILE A 235 12.62 -14.85 1.41
C ILE A 235 13.99 -15.27 1.93
N GLY A 236 14.74 -14.30 2.43
CA GLY A 236 16.07 -14.54 3.01
C GLY A 236 16.02 -15.02 4.46
N ALA A 237 17.18 -15.17 5.07
CA ALA A 237 17.34 -15.63 6.46
C ALA A 237 17.40 -14.49 7.49
N ALA A 238 17.24 -13.22 7.07
CA ALA A 238 17.29 -12.10 8.01
C ALA A 238 16.14 -12.15 9.01
N ASP A 239 16.44 -11.93 10.30
CA ASP A 239 15.47 -11.95 11.40
C ASP A 239 14.28 -10.99 11.16
N ALA A 240 14.51 -9.88 10.46
CA ALA A 240 13.47 -8.90 10.16
C ALA A 240 12.35 -9.41 9.23
N VAL A 241 12.60 -10.49 8.49
CA VAL A 241 11.64 -11.07 7.53
C VAL A 241 11.37 -12.55 7.77
N ASN A 242 12.28 -13.30 8.43
CA ASN A 242 12.14 -14.76 8.49
C ASN A 242 12.77 -15.39 9.75
N GLN A 243 12.77 -14.70 10.90
CA GLN A 243 13.26 -15.27 12.15
C GLN A 243 12.47 -16.54 12.50
N ASP A 244 13.19 -17.61 12.83
CA ASP A 244 12.61 -18.91 13.16
C ASP A 244 11.55 -18.80 14.27
N THR A 245 10.43 -19.51 14.07
CA THR A 245 9.28 -19.58 15.01
C THR A 245 8.53 -18.26 15.26
N LYS A 246 8.88 -17.16 14.57
CA LYS A 246 8.22 -15.86 14.74
C LYS A 246 7.14 -15.62 13.66
N SER A 247 6.08 -14.90 14.02
CA SER A 247 5.02 -14.54 13.09
C SER A 247 5.35 -13.29 12.31
N PHE A 248 4.94 -13.29 11.05
CA PHE A 248 5.12 -12.19 10.10
C PHE A 248 3.86 -11.97 9.27
N ILE A 249 3.67 -10.73 8.83
CA ILE A 249 2.70 -10.37 7.81
C ILE A 249 3.43 -9.83 6.58
N ALA A 250 3.01 -10.27 5.39
CA ALA A 250 3.47 -9.73 4.12
C ALA A 250 2.29 -9.19 3.30
N TYR A 251 2.44 -7.96 2.79
CA TYR A 251 1.57 -7.36 1.79
C TYR A 251 2.30 -7.39 0.45
N VAL A 252 1.76 -8.10 -0.52
CA VAL A 252 2.42 -8.43 -1.78
C VAL A 252 1.63 -7.83 -2.94
N PHE A 253 2.28 -7.00 -3.75
CA PHE A 253 1.64 -6.27 -4.85
C PHE A 253 2.32 -6.57 -6.18
N ALA A 254 1.52 -6.93 -7.18
CA ALA A 254 1.92 -7.02 -8.59
C ALA A 254 1.24 -5.90 -9.39
N GLU A 255 1.92 -5.39 -10.43
CA GLU A 255 1.32 -4.35 -11.29
C GLU A 255 0.15 -4.91 -12.10
N VAL A 256 -0.91 -4.11 -12.21
CA VAL A 256 -2.05 -4.35 -13.08
C VAL A 256 -2.26 -3.13 -13.96
N GLN A 257 -2.20 -3.33 -15.27
CA GLN A 257 -2.33 -2.25 -16.24
C GLN A 257 -3.63 -1.47 -16.06
N GLY A 258 -3.53 -0.14 -16.01
CA GLY A 258 -4.67 0.74 -15.82
C GLY A 258 -5.16 0.83 -14.35
N TYR A 259 -4.56 0.08 -13.42
CA TYR A 259 -4.97 0.06 -12.02
C TYR A 259 -3.84 0.33 -11.02
N SER A 260 -2.68 -0.30 -11.17
CA SER A 260 -1.56 -0.09 -10.26
C SER A 260 -0.22 0.03 -10.98
N LYS A 261 0.68 0.87 -10.43
CA LYS A 261 2.02 1.11 -10.99
C LYS A 261 3.05 1.31 -9.90
N PHE A 262 4.18 0.59 -10.01
CA PHE A 262 5.31 0.65 -9.08
C PHE A 262 6.60 0.89 -9.85
N ALA A 263 7.06 2.13 -9.88
CA ALA A 263 8.17 2.52 -10.74
C ALA A 263 9.01 3.65 -10.10
N SER A 264 9.78 4.35 -10.90
CA SER A 264 10.60 5.47 -10.43
C SER A 264 10.62 6.63 -11.42
N TYR A 265 10.99 7.81 -10.91
CA TYR A 265 11.34 8.98 -11.71
C TYR A 265 12.58 9.65 -11.15
N THR A 266 13.17 10.56 -11.94
CA THR A 266 14.29 11.40 -11.52
C THR A 266 13.80 12.82 -11.34
N GLY A 267 14.07 13.43 -10.20
CA GLY A 267 13.78 14.83 -9.92
C GLY A 267 14.58 15.80 -10.83
N ASN A 268 14.08 17.01 -10.96
CA ASN A 268 14.74 18.08 -11.74
C ASN A 268 14.89 19.41 -10.98
N GLY A 269 14.58 19.44 -9.67
CA GLY A 269 14.71 20.63 -8.83
C GLY A 269 13.79 21.81 -9.20
N ASN A 270 12.82 21.62 -10.07
CA ASN A 270 12.01 22.69 -10.62
C ASN A 270 10.51 22.47 -10.34
N ALA A 271 9.78 23.53 -9.95
CA ALA A 271 8.32 23.47 -9.74
C ALA A 271 7.53 23.11 -11.01
N ASN A 272 8.11 23.30 -12.19
CA ASN A 272 7.65 22.72 -13.44
C ASN A 272 8.31 21.34 -13.63
N GLY A 273 8.04 20.44 -12.68
CA GLY A 273 8.66 19.14 -12.60
C GLY A 273 8.23 18.18 -13.70
N ARG A 274 8.75 16.97 -13.60
CA ARG A 274 8.47 15.92 -14.61
C ARG A 274 7.03 15.44 -14.52
N MET A 275 6.45 15.15 -15.67
CA MET A 275 5.27 14.31 -15.79
C MET A 275 5.69 12.84 -15.68
N VAL A 276 5.02 12.10 -14.81
CA VAL A 276 5.25 10.68 -14.55
C VAL A 276 4.01 9.91 -15.01
N ALA A 277 4.16 9.15 -16.08
CA ALA A 277 3.06 8.35 -16.62
C ALA A 277 2.83 7.09 -15.77
N THR A 278 1.61 6.92 -15.30
CA THR A 278 1.16 5.69 -14.61
C THR A 278 0.33 4.79 -15.51
N GLY A 279 -0.30 5.38 -16.54
CA GLY A 279 -1.28 4.71 -17.40
C GLY A 279 -2.70 4.76 -16.82
N PHE A 280 -2.94 5.63 -15.84
CA PHE A 280 -4.23 5.87 -15.21
C PHE A 280 -4.20 7.21 -14.44
N GLN A 281 -5.36 7.71 -14.07
CA GLN A 281 -5.49 8.80 -13.12
C GLN A 281 -5.30 8.25 -11.71
N PRO A 282 -4.28 8.68 -10.95
CA PRO A 282 -4.06 8.18 -9.61
C PRO A 282 -5.14 8.64 -8.61
N ALA A 283 -5.63 7.70 -7.80
CA ALA A 283 -6.36 7.97 -6.56
C ALA A 283 -5.41 8.17 -5.39
N TRP A 284 -4.34 7.38 -5.33
CA TRP A 284 -3.38 7.36 -4.24
C TRP A 284 -1.97 7.13 -4.76
N ILE A 285 -1.02 7.87 -4.20
CA ILE A 285 0.39 7.78 -4.57
C ILE A 285 1.23 7.84 -3.30
N MET A 286 2.17 6.92 -3.14
CA MET A 286 3.22 6.97 -2.13
C MET A 286 4.57 7.12 -2.81
N ILE A 287 5.35 8.13 -2.41
CA ILE A 287 6.63 8.48 -3.03
C ILE A 287 7.74 8.48 -1.99
N LYS A 288 8.91 7.93 -2.36
CA LYS A 288 10.11 7.92 -1.51
C LYS A 288 11.35 8.25 -2.32
N GLN A 289 12.18 9.18 -1.81
CA GLN A 289 13.52 9.38 -2.37
C GLN A 289 14.37 8.12 -2.13
N ALA A 290 14.99 7.61 -3.19
CA ALA A 290 15.76 6.37 -3.17
C ALA A 290 17.27 6.58 -3.42
N THR A 291 17.76 7.82 -3.29
CA THR A 291 19.18 8.13 -3.55
C THR A 291 19.95 8.50 -2.29
N ASN A 292 19.34 9.15 -1.33
CA ASN A 292 19.97 9.65 -0.10
C ASN A 292 19.22 9.26 1.16
N ALA A 293 19.94 9.25 2.28
CA ALA A 293 19.42 8.92 3.61
C ALA A 293 18.91 10.12 4.41
N THR A 294 18.92 11.33 3.85
CA THR A 294 18.73 12.55 4.63
C THR A 294 17.30 13.05 4.56
N GLY A 295 16.47 12.65 5.54
CA GLY A 295 15.34 13.45 5.97
C GLY A 295 14.04 13.36 5.18
N ASP A 296 14.03 12.71 4.01
CA ASP A 296 12.85 12.68 3.15
C ASP A 296 12.10 11.35 3.32
N GLY A 297 11.04 11.39 4.15
CA GLY A 297 10.19 10.24 4.45
C GLY A 297 9.38 9.69 3.28
N TRP A 298 8.41 8.83 3.56
CA TRP A 298 7.47 8.27 2.60
C TRP A 298 6.25 9.17 2.46
N HIS A 299 6.19 9.96 1.40
CA HIS A 299 5.10 10.92 1.15
C HIS A 299 3.87 10.22 0.58
N ILE A 300 2.72 10.36 1.23
CA ILE A 300 1.43 9.86 0.76
C ILE A 300 0.56 11.04 0.35
N LEU A 301 0.10 11.02 -0.90
CA LEU A 301 -0.85 11.97 -1.47
C LEU A 301 -2.03 11.19 -2.07
N ASP A 302 -3.23 11.74 -2.02
CA ASP A 302 -4.41 11.14 -2.63
C ASP A 302 -5.42 12.17 -3.13
N SER A 303 -6.25 11.76 -4.09
CA SER A 303 -7.26 12.59 -4.74
C SER A 303 -8.40 12.95 -3.81
N LYS A 304 -8.66 12.15 -2.77
CA LYS A 304 -9.81 12.31 -1.89
C LYS A 304 -9.59 13.38 -0.84
N ARG A 305 -8.39 13.40 -0.19
CA ARG A 305 -8.02 14.44 0.77
C ARG A 305 -7.79 15.79 0.09
N ASP A 306 -7.32 15.75 -1.17
CA ASP A 306 -7.00 16.94 -1.94
C ASP A 306 -7.64 16.87 -3.34
N PRO A 307 -8.94 17.20 -3.46
CA PRO A 307 -9.71 17.00 -4.69
C PRO A 307 -9.35 17.97 -5.81
N LYS A 308 -8.41 18.88 -5.63
CA LYS A 308 -7.98 19.88 -6.63
C LYS A 308 -6.47 19.81 -6.84
N ASN A 309 -6.02 20.15 -8.03
CA ASN A 309 -4.61 20.39 -8.31
C ASN A 309 -4.24 21.82 -7.81
N VAL A 310 -3.11 22.02 -7.20
CA VAL A 310 -2.03 21.08 -6.85
C VAL A 310 -2.43 20.29 -5.61
N ALA A 311 -2.32 18.94 -5.65
CA ALA A 311 -2.50 18.12 -4.47
C ALA A 311 -1.25 18.27 -3.58
N SER A 312 -1.42 18.85 -2.38
CA SER A 312 -0.34 19.23 -1.47
C SER A 312 -0.51 18.72 -0.04
N GLN A 313 -1.68 18.21 0.32
CA GLN A 313 -1.92 17.60 1.63
C GLN A 313 -1.23 16.23 1.70
N LYS A 314 -0.08 16.20 2.33
CA LYS A 314 0.73 15.00 2.46
C LYS A 314 0.64 14.39 3.85
N GLN A 315 0.72 13.09 3.89
CA GLN A 315 1.04 12.28 5.07
C GLN A 315 2.38 11.61 4.86
N PHE A 316 3.02 11.21 5.96
CA PHE A 316 4.29 10.49 5.92
C PHE A 316 4.11 9.13 6.57
N ALA A 317 4.29 8.03 5.82
CA ALA A 317 4.12 6.69 6.38
C ALA A 317 5.08 6.36 7.53
N ASP A 318 6.20 7.05 7.60
CA ASP A 318 7.24 6.91 8.63
C ASP A 318 7.10 7.90 9.80
N LEU A 319 6.10 8.79 9.79
CA LEU A 319 5.91 9.80 10.82
C LEU A 319 4.46 9.81 11.35
N ALA A 320 4.32 10.19 12.63
CA ALA A 320 3.02 10.35 13.27
C ALA A 320 2.35 11.72 13.02
N THR A 321 2.96 12.60 12.23
CA THR A 321 2.47 13.96 12.01
C THR A 321 1.06 13.98 11.40
N ASN A 322 0.29 15.01 11.69
CA ASN A 322 -1.00 15.30 11.06
C ASN A 322 -0.86 15.70 9.58
N ASP A 323 -1.98 15.96 8.90
CA ASP A 323 -1.97 16.46 7.51
C ASP A 323 -1.12 17.74 7.43
N ASN A 324 -0.19 17.76 6.50
CA ASN A 324 0.70 18.90 6.28
C ASN A 324 0.53 19.42 4.85
N ALA A 325 -0.12 20.58 4.73
CA ALA A 325 -0.23 21.30 3.48
C ALA A 325 0.99 22.23 3.32
N GLY A 326 1.96 21.81 2.51
CA GLY A 326 3.11 22.65 2.17
C GLY A 326 2.92 23.35 0.82
N THR A 327 3.08 24.68 0.76
CA THR A 327 2.96 25.45 -0.49
C THR A 327 4.04 25.12 -1.54
N ALA A 328 5.14 24.53 -1.11
CA ALA A 328 6.27 24.17 -1.98
C ALA A 328 6.27 22.69 -2.41
N ILE A 329 5.29 21.88 -1.97
CA ILE A 329 5.29 20.43 -2.11
C ILE A 329 3.95 20.00 -2.63
N GLY A 330 3.92 19.38 -3.82
CA GLY A 330 2.70 18.84 -4.36
C GLY A 330 2.88 18.21 -5.72
N ILE A 331 1.79 17.66 -6.20
CA ILE A 331 1.68 17.06 -7.52
C ILE A 331 0.38 17.53 -8.19
N ASP A 332 0.39 17.67 -9.51
CA ASP A 332 -0.85 17.64 -10.27
C ASP A 332 -1.21 16.19 -10.55
N ILE A 333 -2.40 15.76 -10.19
CA ILE A 333 -2.97 14.48 -10.58
C ILE A 333 -3.59 14.66 -11.96
N LEU A 334 -3.17 13.81 -12.93
CA LEU A 334 -3.55 13.90 -14.35
C LEU A 334 -4.28 12.63 -14.77
N SER A 335 -4.98 12.68 -15.90
CA SER A 335 -5.75 11.54 -16.44
C SER A 335 -4.92 10.28 -16.72
N ASN A 336 -3.60 10.40 -16.88
CA ASN A 336 -2.70 9.27 -17.18
C ASN A 336 -1.44 9.24 -16.33
N GLY A 337 -1.44 9.92 -15.17
CA GLY A 337 -0.31 9.97 -14.26
C GLY A 337 -0.33 11.17 -13.35
N PHE A 338 0.84 11.64 -12.95
CA PHE A 338 0.99 12.83 -12.13
C PHE A 338 2.16 13.71 -12.60
N LYS A 339 2.09 14.98 -12.29
CA LYS A 339 3.19 15.92 -12.56
C LYS A 339 3.69 16.50 -11.23
N VAL A 340 4.98 16.39 -11.00
CA VAL A 340 5.59 16.95 -9.78
C VAL A 340 5.62 18.47 -9.85
N ARG A 341 5.16 19.12 -8.78
CA ARG A 341 5.06 20.59 -8.65
C ARG A 341 5.91 21.12 -7.50
N ALA A 342 6.75 20.27 -6.94
CA ALA A 342 7.63 20.57 -5.83
C ALA A 342 9.03 20.97 -6.27
N THR A 343 9.72 21.72 -5.40
CA THR A 343 11.15 22.03 -5.53
C THR A 343 11.99 21.41 -4.40
N ASP A 344 11.33 20.79 -3.42
CA ASP A 344 11.96 20.24 -2.23
C ASP A 344 12.63 18.87 -2.47
N GLY A 345 13.45 18.47 -1.50
CA GLY A 345 14.14 17.19 -1.50
C GLY A 345 13.23 15.97 -1.43
N GLY A 346 12.04 16.11 -0.83
CA GLY A 346 11.12 15.00 -0.61
C GLY A 346 10.48 14.45 -1.87
N LEU A 347 10.27 15.32 -2.88
CA LEU A 347 9.60 14.94 -4.13
C LEU A 347 10.41 15.23 -5.39
N ASN A 348 11.33 16.23 -5.41
CA ASN A 348 11.88 16.70 -6.68
C ASN A 348 13.30 17.28 -6.64
N ALA A 349 14.17 16.91 -5.70
CA ALA A 349 15.58 17.33 -5.76
C ALA A 349 16.21 16.93 -7.09
N ASP A 350 17.02 17.83 -7.64
CA ASP A 350 17.68 17.62 -8.92
C ASP A 350 18.54 16.35 -8.92
N THR A 351 18.45 15.60 -10.02
CA THR A 351 19.19 14.34 -10.25
C THR A 351 18.90 13.20 -9.27
N LYS A 352 18.02 13.38 -8.27
CA LYS A 352 17.69 12.32 -7.31
C LYS A 352 16.63 11.38 -7.87
N LYS A 353 16.78 10.10 -7.55
CA LYS A 353 15.81 9.04 -7.90
C LYS A 353 14.72 8.95 -6.85
N TYR A 354 13.49 8.86 -7.29
CA TYR A 354 12.30 8.64 -6.49
C TYR A 354 11.61 7.37 -6.95
N ILE A 355 11.25 6.51 -6.02
CA ILE A 355 10.40 5.36 -6.25
C ILE A 355 8.98 5.70 -5.84
N TYR A 356 8.00 5.06 -6.46
CA TYR A 356 6.61 5.30 -6.12
C TYR A 356 5.73 4.05 -6.25
N MET A 357 4.67 4.02 -5.45
CA MET A 357 3.51 3.16 -5.59
C MET A 357 2.30 4.03 -5.92
N ALA A 358 1.51 3.63 -6.91
CA ALA A 358 0.29 4.34 -7.28
C ALA A 358 -0.85 3.38 -7.57
N PHE A 359 -2.08 3.78 -7.17
CA PHE A 359 -3.33 3.08 -7.47
C PHE A 359 -4.32 4.03 -8.13
N ALA A 360 -5.14 3.48 -9.03
CA ALA A 360 -5.99 4.26 -9.92
C ALA A 360 -7.28 4.76 -9.27
N GLU A 361 -7.67 5.98 -9.64
CA GLU A 361 -9.06 6.49 -9.61
C GLU A 361 -9.83 5.97 -10.82
N HIS A 362 -9.22 6.16 -12.01
CA HIS A 362 -9.76 5.74 -13.29
C HIS A 362 -8.63 5.24 -14.18
N PRO A 363 -8.83 4.17 -14.96
CA PRO A 363 -7.87 3.75 -15.99
C PRO A 363 -7.77 4.84 -17.07
N PHE A 364 -6.62 5.00 -17.70
CA PHE A 364 -6.47 5.97 -18.81
C PHE A 364 -7.49 5.73 -19.92
N THR A 365 -7.77 4.47 -20.20
CA THR A 365 -8.82 4.04 -21.12
C THR A 365 -9.42 2.73 -20.57
N THR A 366 -10.74 2.61 -20.62
CA THR A 366 -11.44 1.38 -20.23
C THR A 366 -11.18 0.24 -21.19
N SER A 367 -11.61 -0.98 -20.85
CA SER A 367 -11.58 -2.16 -21.72
C SER A 367 -12.37 -1.95 -23.03
N THR A 368 -13.36 -1.07 -23.02
CA THR A 368 -14.21 -0.72 -24.17
C THR A 368 -13.71 0.50 -24.94
N GLY A 369 -12.56 1.08 -24.54
CA GLY A 369 -11.95 2.21 -25.25
C GLY A 369 -12.47 3.59 -24.83
N ILE A 370 -13.20 3.70 -23.72
CA ILE A 370 -13.65 4.99 -23.17
C ILE A 370 -12.49 5.62 -22.41
N PRO A 371 -11.98 6.81 -22.83
CA PRO A 371 -10.89 7.47 -22.13
C PRO A 371 -11.39 8.13 -20.84
N THR A 372 -10.50 8.20 -19.82
CA THR A 372 -10.76 9.00 -18.63
C THR A 372 -10.66 10.49 -18.95
N THR A 373 -11.42 11.30 -18.20
CA THR A 373 -11.34 12.77 -18.30
C THR A 373 -10.16 13.30 -17.48
N ALA A 374 -9.61 14.43 -17.89
CA ALA A 374 -8.66 15.17 -17.08
C ALA A 374 -9.36 15.72 -15.81
N ARG A 375 -8.63 15.80 -14.72
CA ARG A 375 -9.07 16.39 -13.48
C ARG A 375 -8.99 17.93 -13.50
#